data_ddee4906a521492e0ff2e859669611c0
#
_entry.id   ddee4906a521492e0ff2e859669611c0
#
_cell.length_a   1.000
_cell.length_b   1.000
_cell.length_c   1.000
_cell.angle_alpha   90.00
_cell.angle_beta   90.00
_cell.angle_gamma   90.00
#
_symmetry.space_group_name_H-M   'P 1'
#
loop_
_entity.id
_entity.type
_entity.pdbx_description
1 polymer ?
#
loop_
_entity_poly.entity_id
_entity_poly.type
_entity_poly.pdbx_seq_one_letter_code
_entity_poly.pdbx_strand_id
1 'polypeptide(L)'
;MYQKLGICALSLSLLGTVYTPTAGAESVAPTDQITVKNKSDVMKALKQIAPDKDIKNYNKYYSIEKEQKDDMGYTHYTLYPKVKNHIAKDREVKVHVDPKGKVVMVNGEVKAPEVKPKNDVSLSKEDAVNDAFKAVKLNRSEVKNGKDEVVKSNEVVINGDENKFVYEVEITTIDPKPSHWKVQIDAKTGQVVEKQDLIKHAAATGTGVGVRNDRKQININSTSGGYTLEDVTRNGVLSAYSYN
;
A
#
# COMPACT_ATOMS: atom_id res chain seq x y z
N MET A 1 34.43 40.16 -43.79
CA MET A 1 33.61 40.95 -42.88
C MET A 1 32.23 40.26 -42.83
N TYR A 2 32.03 39.28 -41.95
CA TYR A 2 30.78 38.53 -41.85
C TYR A 2 30.15 38.82 -40.49
N GLN A 3 28.99 39.47 -40.51
CA GLN A 3 28.15 39.67 -39.31
C GLN A 3 27.41 38.39 -39.00
N LYS A 4 27.53 37.92 -37.74
CA LYS A 4 26.70 36.85 -37.18
C LYS A 4 25.44 37.44 -36.62
N LEU A 5 24.29 37.06 -37.19
CA LEU A 5 23.00 37.31 -36.61
C LEU A 5 22.81 36.36 -35.39
N GLY A 6 22.62 36.97 -34.23
CA GLY A 6 22.17 36.25 -33.04
C GLY A 6 20.66 36.03 -33.04
N ILE A 7 20.22 34.80 -32.92
CA ILE A 7 18.83 34.44 -32.74
C ILE A 7 18.56 34.48 -31.23
N CYS A 8 17.78 35.48 -30.78
CA CYS A 8 17.19 35.49 -29.43
C CYS A 8 16.01 34.52 -29.38
N ALA A 9 16.18 33.41 -28.70
CA ALA A 9 15.05 32.55 -28.33
C ALA A 9 14.41 33.12 -27.07
N LEU A 10 13.20 33.68 -27.21
CA LEU A 10 12.33 34.00 -26.07
C LEU A 10 11.78 32.70 -25.48
N SER A 11 12.26 32.31 -24.33
CA SER A 11 11.67 31.23 -23.54
C SER A 11 10.50 31.80 -22.71
N LEU A 12 9.30 31.49 -23.15
CA LEU A 12 8.07 31.78 -22.42
C LEU A 12 7.94 30.73 -21.28
N SER A 13 8.33 31.11 -20.07
CA SER A 13 8.16 30.28 -18.89
C SER A 13 6.69 30.33 -18.44
N LEU A 14 5.91 29.32 -18.84
CA LEU A 14 4.64 29.01 -18.19
C LEU A 14 4.94 28.43 -16.79
N LEU A 15 4.71 29.23 -15.76
CA LEU A 15 4.62 28.75 -14.37
C LEU A 15 3.33 27.98 -14.18
N GLY A 16 3.33 26.72 -14.61
CA GLY A 16 2.35 25.73 -14.19
C GLY A 16 2.90 25.04 -12.94
N THR A 17 2.28 25.25 -11.77
CA THR A 17 2.55 24.45 -10.59
C THR A 17 2.10 23.03 -10.86
N VAL A 18 2.99 22.20 -11.34
CA VAL A 18 2.78 20.76 -11.44
C VAL A 18 2.86 20.22 -10.03
N TYR A 19 1.73 19.81 -9.49
CA TYR A 19 1.66 19.02 -8.27
C TYR A 19 2.34 17.67 -8.57
N THR A 20 3.60 17.53 -8.24
CA THR A 20 4.29 16.24 -8.30
C THR A 20 3.89 15.44 -7.06
N PRO A 21 3.25 14.27 -7.21
CA PRO A 21 3.14 13.36 -6.08
C PRO A 21 4.56 12.94 -5.70
N THR A 22 4.97 13.23 -4.48
CA THR A 22 6.23 12.79 -3.90
C THR A 22 6.13 11.30 -3.51
N ALA A 23 6.10 10.44 -4.51
CA ALA A 23 6.54 9.07 -4.38
C ALA A 23 7.80 9.00 -5.23
N GLY A 24 8.95 8.95 -4.59
CA GLY A 24 10.25 8.90 -5.25
C GLY A 24 10.41 7.61 -6.06
N ALA A 25 9.83 7.58 -7.25
CA ALA A 25 10.13 6.58 -8.24
C ALA A 25 11.34 7.11 -9.02
N GLU A 26 12.54 6.74 -8.61
CA GLU A 26 13.69 6.81 -9.50
C GLU A 26 13.48 5.81 -10.63
N SER A 27 13.05 6.30 -11.79
CA SER A 27 13.08 5.51 -13.02
C SER A 27 14.52 5.39 -13.48
N VAL A 28 15.15 4.26 -13.18
CA VAL A 28 16.48 3.97 -13.72
C VAL A 28 16.35 3.66 -15.20
N ALA A 29 17.10 4.38 -16.04
CA ALA A 29 17.11 4.15 -17.47
C ALA A 29 17.51 2.69 -17.79
N PRO A 30 16.83 2.03 -18.75
CA PRO A 30 17.12 0.65 -19.10
C PRO A 30 18.56 0.51 -19.59
N THR A 31 19.34 -0.36 -18.97
CA THR A 31 20.63 -0.75 -19.48
C THR A 31 20.42 -1.89 -20.47
N ASP A 32 20.96 -1.78 -21.66
CA ASP A 32 20.81 -2.74 -22.78
C ASP A 32 21.34 -4.16 -22.51
N GLN A 33 21.88 -4.40 -21.33
CA GLN A 33 22.71 -5.58 -21.06
C GLN A 33 22.05 -6.69 -20.23
N ILE A 34 20.87 -6.44 -19.61
CA ILE A 34 20.28 -7.42 -18.70
C ILE A 34 19.11 -8.12 -19.33
N THR A 35 19.27 -9.41 -19.56
CA THR A 35 18.17 -10.28 -20.00
C THR A 35 17.69 -11.16 -18.85
N VAL A 36 16.43 -10.98 -18.46
CA VAL A 36 15.74 -11.78 -17.44
C VAL A 36 15.07 -12.96 -18.11
N LYS A 37 15.54 -14.17 -17.85
CA LYS A 37 14.95 -15.42 -18.35
C LYS A 37 14.21 -16.18 -17.25
N ASN A 38 14.53 -15.89 -16.00
CA ASN A 38 13.97 -16.55 -14.83
C ASN A 38 14.09 -15.65 -13.59
N LYS A 39 13.47 -16.05 -12.48
CA LYS A 39 13.50 -15.30 -11.21
C LYS A 39 14.90 -14.99 -10.69
N SER A 40 15.87 -15.85 -10.91
CA SER A 40 17.25 -15.59 -10.43
C SER A 40 17.92 -14.46 -11.18
N ASP A 41 17.55 -14.23 -12.44
CA ASP A 41 18.07 -13.15 -13.24
C ASP A 41 17.51 -11.79 -12.81
N VAL A 42 16.30 -11.75 -12.23
CA VAL A 42 15.71 -10.52 -11.65
C VAL A 42 16.62 -9.94 -10.57
N MET A 43 17.17 -10.77 -9.70
CA MET A 43 18.10 -10.31 -8.64
C MET A 43 19.42 -9.82 -9.19
N LYS A 44 19.92 -10.42 -10.29
CA LYS A 44 21.12 -9.94 -11.00
C LYS A 44 20.85 -8.61 -11.66
N ALA A 45 19.67 -8.49 -12.32
CA ALA A 45 19.22 -7.26 -12.95
C ALA A 45 19.09 -6.14 -11.92
N LEU A 46 18.43 -6.40 -10.79
CA LEU A 46 18.27 -5.44 -9.70
C LEU A 46 19.62 -4.93 -9.19
N LYS A 47 20.61 -5.83 -9.00
CA LYS A 47 21.96 -5.46 -8.60
C LYS A 47 22.68 -4.56 -9.62
N GLN A 48 22.44 -4.74 -10.91
CA GLN A 48 23.09 -3.94 -11.95
C GLN A 48 22.41 -2.58 -12.15
N ILE A 49 21.08 -2.53 -12.07
CA ILE A 49 20.28 -1.33 -12.33
C ILE A 49 20.28 -0.40 -11.12
N ALA A 50 20.14 -0.98 -9.93
CA ALA A 50 20.08 -0.25 -8.67
C ALA A 50 21.09 -0.84 -7.68
N PRO A 51 22.40 -0.58 -7.90
CA PRO A 51 23.44 -1.09 -7.02
C PRO A 51 23.41 -0.35 -5.69
N ASP A 52 23.26 -1.10 -4.61
CA ASP A 52 23.45 -0.61 -3.25
C ASP A 52 24.73 -1.23 -2.67
N LYS A 53 25.65 -0.39 -2.19
CA LYS A 53 26.95 -0.79 -1.63
C LYS A 53 26.79 -1.69 -0.39
N ASP A 54 25.68 -1.57 0.32
CA ASP A 54 25.39 -2.30 1.55
C ASP A 54 24.73 -3.66 1.26
N ILE A 55 24.25 -3.89 0.02
CA ILE A 55 23.65 -5.15 -0.41
C ILE A 55 24.72 -6.03 -1.10
N LYS A 56 25.38 -6.89 -0.32
CA LYS A 56 26.31 -7.88 -0.88
C LYS A 56 25.63 -9.00 -1.65
N ASN A 57 24.43 -9.41 -1.21
CA ASN A 57 23.68 -10.53 -1.79
C ASN A 57 22.19 -10.20 -1.85
N TYR A 58 21.71 -9.83 -3.03
CA TYR A 58 20.30 -9.45 -3.25
C TYR A 58 19.32 -10.57 -2.93
N ASN A 59 19.64 -11.83 -3.19
CA ASN A 59 18.79 -12.98 -2.82
C ASN A 59 18.61 -13.14 -1.30
N LYS A 60 19.57 -12.66 -0.52
CA LYS A 60 19.47 -12.68 0.94
C LYS A 60 18.55 -11.58 1.46
N TYR A 61 18.58 -10.41 0.83
CA TYR A 61 17.89 -9.22 1.31
C TYR A 61 16.53 -8.98 0.66
N TYR A 62 16.24 -9.62 -0.48
CA TYR A 62 14.97 -9.47 -1.18
C TYR A 62 14.28 -10.80 -1.38
N SER A 63 12.95 -10.77 -1.40
CA SER A 63 12.08 -11.87 -1.78
C SER A 63 11.22 -11.45 -2.96
N ILE A 64 11.08 -12.33 -3.97
CA ILE A 64 10.13 -12.13 -5.07
C ILE A 64 8.82 -12.78 -4.64
N GLU A 65 7.84 -11.95 -4.30
CA GLU A 65 6.55 -12.44 -3.79
C GLU A 65 5.51 -12.62 -4.88
N LYS A 66 5.64 -11.88 -5.98
CA LYS A 66 4.69 -11.94 -7.07
C LYS A 66 5.37 -11.85 -8.43
N GLU A 67 4.85 -12.61 -9.38
CA GLU A 67 5.17 -12.55 -10.79
C GLU A 67 3.87 -12.50 -11.57
N GLN A 68 3.70 -11.50 -12.42
CA GLN A 68 2.51 -11.32 -13.24
C GLN A 68 2.90 -10.98 -14.66
N LYS A 69 2.25 -11.61 -15.62
CA LYS A 69 2.36 -11.28 -17.04
C LYS A 69 1.11 -10.52 -17.45
N ASP A 70 1.29 -9.41 -18.18
CA ASP A 70 0.19 -8.64 -18.73
C ASP A 70 -0.17 -9.08 -20.17
N ASP A 71 -1.25 -8.50 -20.71
CA ASP A 71 -1.76 -8.83 -22.05
C ASP A 71 -0.81 -8.39 -23.19
N MET A 72 0.11 -7.48 -22.91
CA MET A 72 1.16 -7.05 -23.86
C MET A 72 2.41 -7.93 -23.81
N GLY A 73 2.42 -8.90 -22.90
CA GLY A 73 3.51 -9.85 -22.71
C GLY A 73 4.64 -9.37 -21.81
N TYR A 74 4.49 -8.22 -21.14
CA TYR A 74 5.43 -7.78 -20.11
C TYR A 74 5.28 -8.63 -18.85
N THR A 75 6.37 -8.85 -18.16
CA THR A 75 6.37 -9.54 -16.88
C THR A 75 6.74 -8.56 -15.76
N HIS A 76 5.92 -8.53 -14.72
CA HIS A 76 6.06 -7.66 -13.56
C HIS A 76 6.42 -8.49 -12.35
N TYR A 77 7.57 -8.24 -11.77
CA TYR A 77 8.02 -8.87 -10.54
C TYR A 77 7.84 -7.91 -9.37
N THR A 78 7.16 -8.36 -8.32
CA THR A 78 7.03 -7.61 -7.06
C THR A 78 7.98 -8.22 -6.04
N LEU A 79 8.87 -7.38 -5.53
CA LEU A 79 9.90 -7.76 -4.56
C LEU A 79 9.72 -6.95 -3.28
N TYR A 80 10.06 -7.58 -2.16
CA TYR A 80 10.14 -6.89 -0.87
C TYR A 80 11.48 -7.15 -0.21
N PRO A 81 12.07 -6.15 0.47
CA PRO A 81 13.19 -6.40 1.37
C PRO A 81 12.76 -7.31 2.51
N LYS A 82 13.66 -8.14 3.00
CA LYS A 82 13.40 -9.08 4.10
C LYS A 82 14.51 -9.10 5.12
N VAL A 83 14.12 -9.30 6.37
CA VAL A 83 15.03 -9.61 7.47
C VAL A 83 14.63 -10.95 8.06
N LYS A 84 15.58 -11.90 8.14
CA LYS A 84 15.29 -13.30 8.42
C LYS A 84 14.30 -13.81 7.35
N ASN A 85 13.11 -14.25 7.75
CA ASN A 85 12.06 -14.75 6.85
C ASN A 85 10.84 -13.82 6.78
N HIS A 86 10.94 -12.58 7.27
CA HIS A 86 9.86 -11.62 7.30
C HIS A 86 10.11 -10.50 6.31
N ILE A 87 9.11 -10.14 5.53
CA ILE A 87 9.17 -9.11 4.49
C ILE A 87 8.71 -7.75 5.01
N ALA A 88 9.26 -6.68 4.44
CA ALA A 88 8.81 -5.31 4.67
C ALA A 88 7.86 -4.91 3.53
N LYS A 89 6.55 -5.12 3.72
CA LYS A 89 5.52 -4.91 2.69
C LYS A 89 5.32 -3.43 2.30
N ASP A 90 5.71 -2.51 3.16
CA ASP A 90 5.69 -1.07 2.94
C ASP A 90 6.84 -0.57 2.03
N ARG A 91 7.80 -1.44 1.71
CA ARG A 91 8.97 -1.14 0.86
C ARG A 91 8.98 -1.98 -0.41
N GLU A 92 7.90 -1.85 -1.17
CA GLU A 92 7.75 -2.58 -2.43
C GLU A 92 8.73 -2.09 -3.50
N VAL A 93 9.36 -3.04 -4.20
CA VAL A 93 10.12 -2.80 -5.42
C VAL A 93 9.49 -3.59 -6.56
N LYS A 94 9.20 -2.91 -7.67
CA LYS A 94 8.68 -3.56 -8.89
C LYS A 94 9.72 -3.52 -10.00
N VAL A 95 9.96 -4.66 -10.62
CA VAL A 95 10.80 -4.81 -11.79
C VAL A 95 9.93 -5.18 -12.98
N HIS A 96 9.96 -4.36 -14.02
CA HIS A 96 9.18 -4.55 -15.25
C HIS A 96 10.09 -5.04 -16.37
N VAL A 97 9.70 -6.15 -16.98
CA VAL A 97 10.48 -6.85 -18.00
C VAL A 97 9.66 -6.94 -19.29
N ASP A 98 10.23 -6.54 -20.42
CA ASP A 98 9.58 -6.62 -21.72
C ASP A 98 9.47 -8.07 -22.23
N PRO A 99 8.72 -8.33 -23.32
CA PRO A 99 8.59 -9.66 -23.90
C PRO A 99 9.90 -10.28 -24.41
N LYS A 100 10.96 -9.48 -24.57
CA LYS A 100 12.29 -9.94 -24.98
C LYS A 100 13.20 -10.25 -23.78
N GLY A 101 12.68 -10.07 -22.56
CA GLY A 101 13.43 -10.30 -21.32
C GLY A 101 14.28 -9.09 -20.88
N LYS A 102 14.12 -7.91 -21.48
CA LYS A 102 14.83 -6.69 -21.04
C LYS A 102 14.09 -6.03 -19.89
N VAL A 103 14.83 -5.60 -18.86
CA VAL A 103 14.27 -4.74 -17.82
C VAL A 103 14.09 -3.34 -18.38
N VAL A 104 12.84 -2.88 -18.38
CA VAL A 104 12.45 -1.56 -18.92
C VAL A 104 12.24 -0.52 -17.83
N MET A 105 11.92 -0.97 -16.59
CA MET A 105 11.69 -0.05 -15.47
C MET A 105 11.86 -0.77 -14.14
N VAL A 106 12.33 -0.03 -13.14
CA VAL A 106 12.31 -0.43 -11.72
C VAL A 106 11.65 0.69 -10.93
N ASN A 107 10.60 0.36 -10.18
CA ASN A 107 9.89 1.29 -9.29
C ASN A 107 10.17 0.90 -7.84
N GLY A 108 10.22 1.89 -6.95
CA GLY A 108 10.53 1.71 -5.54
C GLY A 108 12.02 1.90 -5.23
N GLU A 109 12.32 2.13 -3.98
CA GLU A 109 13.70 2.33 -3.50
C GLU A 109 14.37 0.98 -3.27
N VAL A 110 15.49 0.74 -3.94
CA VAL A 110 16.33 -0.43 -3.69
C VAL A 110 17.35 -0.09 -2.63
N LYS A 111 17.10 -0.56 -1.41
CA LYS A 111 17.93 -0.27 -0.23
C LYS A 111 18.05 -1.52 0.65
N ALA A 112 19.22 -1.66 1.27
CA ALA A 112 19.40 -2.71 2.28
C ALA A 112 18.42 -2.47 3.43
N PRO A 113 17.65 -3.52 3.86
CA PRO A 113 16.88 -3.40 5.08
C PRO A 113 17.83 -3.24 6.26
N GLU A 114 17.42 -2.49 7.27
CA GLU A 114 18.16 -2.46 8.52
C GLU A 114 18.26 -3.88 9.10
N VAL A 115 19.47 -4.35 9.34
CA VAL A 115 19.74 -5.77 9.62
C VAL A 115 19.22 -6.22 10.97
N LYS A 116 18.88 -5.28 11.85
CA LYS A 116 18.46 -5.61 13.22
C LYS A 116 17.21 -4.83 13.61
N PRO A 117 16.01 -5.42 13.49
CA PRO A 117 14.79 -4.86 14.04
C PRO A 117 14.90 -4.53 15.54
N LYS A 118 14.24 -3.48 15.99
CA LYS A 118 14.29 -2.97 17.37
C LYS A 118 13.61 -3.89 18.39
N ASN A 119 12.85 -4.88 17.92
CA ASN A 119 12.16 -5.87 18.76
C ASN A 119 12.37 -7.31 18.26
N ASP A 120 11.83 -8.25 19.02
CA ASP A 120 11.74 -9.67 18.68
C ASP A 120 10.26 -10.09 18.57
N VAL A 121 10.00 -11.24 17.93
CA VAL A 121 8.67 -11.85 17.88
C VAL A 121 8.51 -12.72 19.12
N SER A 122 7.72 -12.28 20.08
CA SER A 122 7.43 -13.01 21.33
C SER A 122 5.94 -13.08 21.68
N LEU A 123 5.11 -12.18 21.07
CA LEU A 123 3.67 -12.23 21.18
C LEU A 123 3.12 -13.42 20.39
N SER A 124 2.06 -14.05 20.89
CA SER A 124 1.37 -15.10 20.12
C SER A 124 0.49 -14.50 19.02
N LYS A 125 0.23 -15.27 17.95
CA LYS A 125 -0.71 -14.86 16.89
C LYS A 125 -2.10 -14.55 17.43
N GLU A 126 -2.55 -15.32 18.41
CA GLU A 126 -3.88 -15.17 19.01
C GLU A 126 -3.99 -13.89 19.82
N ASP A 127 -2.97 -13.57 20.61
CA ASP A 127 -2.91 -12.31 21.36
C ASP A 127 -2.87 -11.11 20.42
N ALA A 128 -2.09 -11.18 19.33
CA ALA A 128 -2.04 -10.13 18.33
C ALA A 128 -3.41 -9.88 17.69
N VAL A 129 -4.18 -10.93 17.39
CA VAL A 129 -5.57 -10.80 16.90
C VAL A 129 -6.46 -10.14 17.94
N ASN A 130 -6.40 -10.56 19.20
CA ASN A 130 -7.20 -9.98 20.27
C ASN A 130 -6.89 -8.49 20.47
N ASP A 131 -5.62 -8.11 20.39
CA ASP A 131 -5.21 -6.72 20.50
C ASP A 131 -5.63 -5.89 19.28
N ALA A 132 -5.61 -6.48 18.07
CA ALA A 132 -6.14 -5.84 16.87
C ALA A 132 -7.66 -5.56 17.00
N PHE A 133 -8.45 -6.51 17.49
CA PHE A 133 -9.88 -6.30 17.74
C PHE A 133 -10.15 -5.19 18.75
N LYS A 134 -9.39 -5.15 19.86
CA LYS A 134 -9.48 -4.06 20.85
C LYS A 134 -9.15 -2.70 20.21
N ALA A 135 -8.10 -2.65 19.37
CA ALA A 135 -7.65 -1.43 18.71
C ALA A 135 -8.71 -0.79 17.82
N VAL A 136 -9.53 -1.61 17.16
CA VAL A 136 -10.63 -1.15 16.28
C VAL A 136 -11.99 -1.13 16.99
N LYS A 137 -12.03 -1.39 18.29
CA LYS A 137 -13.24 -1.37 19.12
C LYS A 137 -14.34 -2.32 18.63
N LEU A 138 -13.94 -3.49 18.15
CA LEU A 138 -14.84 -4.57 17.76
C LEU A 138 -14.83 -5.68 18.83
N ASN A 139 -15.99 -6.21 19.16
CA ASN A 139 -16.10 -7.40 20.01
C ASN A 139 -15.96 -8.65 19.13
N ARG A 140 -14.86 -9.38 19.29
CA ARG A 140 -14.55 -10.56 18.47
C ARG A 140 -15.64 -11.64 18.49
N SER A 141 -16.37 -11.80 19.60
CA SER A 141 -17.43 -12.79 19.74
C SER A 141 -18.73 -12.41 19.04
N GLU A 142 -18.92 -11.14 18.72
CA GLU A 142 -20.15 -10.59 18.13
C GLU A 142 -20.03 -10.36 16.62
N VAL A 143 -18.80 -10.29 16.08
CA VAL A 143 -18.60 -9.98 14.67
C VAL A 143 -18.77 -11.20 13.78
N LYS A 144 -19.38 -10.98 12.61
CA LYS A 144 -19.60 -12.01 11.59
C LYS A 144 -19.27 -11.48 10.21
N ASN A 145 -18.87 -12.35 9.32
CA ASN A 145 -18.58 -12.04 7.91
C ASN A 145 -19.28 -13.07 6.99
N GLY A 146 -20.56 -13.28 7.21
CA GLY A 146 -21.35 -14.28 6.44
C GLY A 146 -20.76 -15.70 6.60
N LYS A 147 -20.31 -16.28 5.46
CA LYS A 147 -19.64 -17.60 5.44
C LYS A 147 -18.12 -17.50 5.47
N ASP A 148 -17.58 -16.30 5.33
CA ASP A 148 -16.14 -16.07 5.27
C ASP A 148 -15.53 -15.87 6.65
N GLU A 149 -14.22 -16.10 6.75
CA GLU A 149 -13.47 -15.81 7.96
C GLU A 149 -13.43 -14.30 8.24
N VAL A 150 -13.59 -13.93 9.50
CA VAL A 150 -13.50 -12.53 9.96
C VAL A 150 -12.06 -12.05 9.94
N VAL A 151 -11.10 -12.90 10.34
CA VAL A 151 -9.66 -12.61 10.23
C VAL A 151 -9.15 -13.14 8.90
N LYS A 152 -8.90 -12.24 7.96
CA LYS A 152 -8.44 -12.60 6.61
C LYS A 152 -6.96 -12.96 6.56
N SER A 153 -6.15 -12.26 7.34
CA SER A 153 -4.72 -12.52 7.45
C SER A 153 -4.21 -12.20 8.86
N ASN A 154 -3.19 -12.92 9.28
CA ASN A 154 -2.43 -12.65 10.49
C ASN A 154 -1.00 -13.17 10.28
N GLU A 155 -0.10 -12.31 9.86
CA GLU A 155 1.27 -12.64 9.54
C GLU A 155 2.26 -11.67 10.17
N VAL A 156 3.47 -12.15 10.44
CA VAL A 156 4.56 -11.29 10.93
C VAL A 156 5.27 -10.67 9.74
N VAL A 157 5.29 -9.33 9.72
CA VAL A 157 6.00 -8.53 8.73
C VAL A 157 6.95 -7.55 9.44
N ILE A 158 7.73 -6.82 8.65
CA ILE A 158 8.56 -5.72 9.15
C ILE A 158 7.84 -4.41 8.82
N ASN A 159 7.60 -3.58 9.84
CA ASN A 159 7.26 -2.19 9.62
C ASN A 159 8.57 -1.43 9.36
N GLY A 160 8.73 -0.90 8.16
CA GLY A 160 9.98 -0.30 7.70
C GLY A 160 10.28 1.04 8.36
N ASP A 161 9.27 1.83 8.69
CA ASP A 161 9.43 3.14 9.32
C ASP A 161 9.88 3.01 10.77
N GLU A 162 9.25 2.09 11.50
CA GLU A 162 9.61 1.81 12.90
C GLU A 162 10.80 0.86 13.04
N ASN A 163 11.18 0.14 11.98
CA ASN A 163 12.15 -0.95 11.98
C ASN A 163 11.85 -1.99 13.08
N LYS A 164 10.63 -2.50 13.07
CA LYS A 164 10.11 -3.47 14.03
C LYS A 164 9.42 -4.63 13.34
N PHE A 165 9.45 -5.79 13.97
CA PHE A 165 8.51 -6.86 13.65
C PHE A 165 7.12 -6.50 14.16
N VAL A 166 6.13 -6.62 13.32
CA VAL A 166 4.71 -6.42 13.65
C VAL A 166 3.87 -7.59 13.15
N TYR A 167 2.81 -7.91 13.86
CA TYR A 167 1.72 -8.69 13.30
C TYR A 167 0.85 -7.77 12.45
N GLU A 168 0.70 -8.07 11.17
CA GLU A 168 -0.27 -7.43 10.30
C GLU A 168 -1.55 -8.26 10.32
N VAL A 169 -2.60 -7.74 10.93
CA VAL A 169 -3.88 -8.40 11.11
C VAL A 169 -4.93 -7.70 10.26
N GLU A 170 -5.55 -8.43 9.34
CA GLU A 170 -6.64 -7.93 8.51
C GLU A 170 -7.97 -8.49 9.01
N ILE A 171 -8.88 -7.60 9.37
CA ILE A 171 -10.20 -7.91 9.93
C ILE A 171 -11.27 -7.42 8.98
N THR A 172 -12.18 -8.30 8.55
CA THR A 172 -13.34 -7.94 7.73
C THR A 172 -14.60 -8.44 8.41
N THR A 173 -15.59 -7.58 8.59
CA THR A 173 -16.88 -7.93 9.17
C THR A 173 -18.05 -7.28 8.42
N ILE A 174 -19.21 -7.91 8.44
CA ILE A 174 -20.46 -7.36 7.92
C ILE A 174 -21.37 -6.98 9.10
N ASP A 175 -21.41 -7.79 10.15
CA ASP A 175 -22.28 -7.65 11.30
C ASP A 175 -21.45 -7.53 12.59
N PRO A 176 -21.79 -6.65 13.52
CA PRO A 176 -22.95 -5.74 13.57
C PRO A 176 -22.80 -4.49 12.68
N LYS A 177 -21.61 -4.22 12.19
CA LYS A 177 -21.28 -3.07 11.33
C LYS A 177 -20.26 -3.47 10.29
N PRO A 178 -20.50 -3.18 8.99
CA PRO A 178 -19.46 -3.37 7.97
C PRO A 178 -18.15 -2.68 8.36
N SER A 179 -17.07 -3.44 8.36
CA SER A 179 -15.75 -2.97 8.74
C SER A 179 -14.67 -3.73 7.98
N HIS A 180 -13.62 -3.04 7.59
CA HIS A 180 -12.46 -3.65 6.96
C HIS A 180 -11.21 -2.93 7.46
N TRP A 181 -10.48 -3.58 8.34
CA TRP A 181 -9.33 -3.01 9.01
C TRP A 181 -8.05 -3.76 8.71
N LYS A 182 -6.98 -3.02 8.51
CA LYS A 182 -5.61 -3.53 8.61
C LYS A 182 -4.96 -2.90 9.85
N VAL A 183 -4.50 -3.75 10.76
CA VAL A 183 -3.92 -3.32 12.03
C VAL A 183 -2.53 -3.91 12.17
N GLN A 184 -1.55 -3.09 12.49
CA GLN A 184 -0.20 -3.54 12.82
C GLN A 184 -0.01 -3.48 14.33
N ILE A 185 0.33 -4.63 14.90
CA ILE A 185 0.57 -4.83 16.34
C ILE A 185 2.04 -5.17 16.54
N ASP A 186 2.73 -4.44 17.42
CA ASP A 186 4.13 -4.74 17.79
C ASP A 186 4.23 -6.20 18.25
N ALA A 187 5.08 -6.97 17.56
CA ALA A 187 5.19 -8.41 17.77
C ALA A 187 5.79 -8.82 19.11
N LYS A 188 6.21 -7.87 19.92
CA LYS A 188 6.74 -8.08 21.27
C LYS A 188 5.80 -7.57 22.36
N THR A 189 5.26 -6.36 22.19
CA THR A 189 4.54 -5.64 23.27
C THR A 189 3.01 -5.70 23.14
N GLY A 190 2.46 -6.06 21.98
CA GLY A 190 1.04 -6.00 21.70
C GLY A 190 0.51 -4.57 21.45
N GLN A 191 1.38 -3.56 21.45
CA GLN A 191 0.97 -2.19 21.19
C GLN A 191 0.59 -1.99 19.71
N VAL A 192 -0.40 -1.13 19.47
CA VAL A 192 -0.77 -0.74 18.11
C VAL A 192 0.32 0.16 17.54
N VAL A 193 0.90 -0.26 16.42
CA VAL A 193 1.85 0.53 15.64
C VAL A 193 1.10 1.36 14.60
N GLU A 194 0.18 0.71 13.88
CA GLU A 194 -0.63 1.36 12.84
C GLU A 194 -2.01 0.71 12.76
N LYS A 195 -3.01 1.49 12.37
CA LYS A 195 -4.31 0.96 11.96
C LYS A 195 -4.86 1.75 10.79
N GLN A 196 -5.35 1.04 9.79
CA GLN A 196 -5.91 1.60 8.57
C GLN A 196 -7.31 1.04 8.34
N ASP A 197 -8.28 1.94 8.11
CA ASP A 197 -9.60 1.56 7.59
C ASP A 197 -9.49 1.37 6.07
N LEU A 198 -9.78 0.16 5.61
CA LEU A 198 -9.72 -0.21 4.20
C LEU A 198 -11.07 -0.05 3.49
N ILE A 199 -12.13 0.33 4.20
CA ILE A 199 -13.40 0.67 3.56
C ILE A 199 -13.18 1.95 2.75
N LYS A 200 -13.41 1.85 1.46
CA LYS A 200 -13.41 3.03 0.59
C LYS A 200 -14.69 3.79 0.82
N HIS A 201 -14.57 4.91 1.51
CA HIS A 201 -15.64 5.87 1.67
C HIS A 201 -15.66 6.78 0.44
N ALA A 202 -16.77 6.82 -0.28
CA ALA A 202 -16.95 7.69 -1.42
C ALA A 202 -18.15 8.61 -1.19
N ALA A 203 -17.97 9.90 -1.37
CA ALA A 203 -19.08 10.86 -1.36
C ALA A 203 -20.08 10.50 -2.45
N ALA A 204 -21.34 10.37 -2.09
CA ALA A 204 -22.46 10.14 -2.99
C ALA A 204 -23.61 11.07 -2.65
N THR A 205 -24.57 11.17 -3.54
CA THR A 205 -25.78 11.99 -3.33
C THR A 205 -27.00 11.10 -3.28
N GLY A 206 -27.78 11.23 -2.22
CA GLY A 206 -29.08 10.59 -2.06
C GLY A 206 -30.22 11.60 -2.05
N THR A 207 -31.46 11.11 -2.06
CA THR A 207 -32.64 11.95 -1.92
C THR A 207 -33.33 11.64 -0.61
N GLY A 208 -33.46 12.67 0.23
CA GLY A 208 -34.25 12.62 1.48
C GLY A 208 -35.63 13.25 1.27
N VAL A 209 -36.63 12.71 1.98
CA VAL A 209 -37.98 13.29 2.03
C VAL A 209 -38.20 13.88 3.42
N GLY A 210 -38.38 15.19 3.48
CA GLY A 210 -38.62 15.91 4.73
C GLY A 210 -40.05 15.73 5.24
N VAL A 211 -40.29 16.10 6.49
CA VAL A 211 -41.61 16.02 7.16
C VAL A 211 -42.72 16.78 6.46
N ARG A 212 -42.39 17.75 5.60
CA ARG A 212 -43.30 18.49 4.76
C ARG A 212 -43.47 17.93 3.36
N ASN A 213 -43.04 16.68 3.16
CA ASN A 213 -43.01 15.97 1.88
C ASN A 213 -42.14 16.64 0.78
N ASP A 214 -41.23 17.50 1.19
CA ASP A 214 -40.25 18.14 0.30
C ASP A 214 -39.08 17.13 0.06
N ARG A 215 -38.64 17.07 -1.19
CA ARG A 215 -37.49 16.27 -1.60
C ARG A 215 -36.22 17.11 -1.62
N LYS A 216 -35.18 16.66 -0.95
CA LYS A 216 -33.86 17.33 -0.93
C LYS A 216 -32.78 16.35 -1.28
N GLN A 217 -31.81 16.84 -2.01
CA GLN A 217 -30.55 16.11 -2.18
C GLN A 217 -29.73 16.23 -0.90
N ILE A 218 -29.22 15.10 -0.45
CA ILE A 218 -28.37 14.99 0.73
C ILE A 218 -27.08 14.29 0.37
N ASN A 219 -25.98 14.74 0.97
CA ASN A 219 -24.72 14.02 0.88
C ASN A 219 -24.80 12.77 1.74
N ILE A 220 -24.37 11.68 1.18
CA ILE A 220 -24.31 10.37 1.82
C ILE A 220 -22.95 9.75 1.55
N ASN A 221 -22.58 8.77 2.33
CA ASN A 221 -21.37 8.00 2.14
C ASN A 221 -21.70 6.67 1.46
N SER A 222 -21.05 6.38 0.35
CA SER A 222 -21.12 5.09 -0.35
C SER A 222 -20.05 4.17 0.22
N THR A 223 -20.46 3.01 0.69
CA THR A 223 -19.57 1.95 1.22
C THR A 223 -19.71 0.68 0.39
N SER A 224 -18.84 -0.28 0.56
CA SER A 224 -18.94 -1.59 -0.11
C SER A 224 -20.21 -2.39 0.26
N GLY A 225 -20.87 -2.03 1.38
CA GLY A 225 -22.09 -2.67 1.87
C GLY A 225 -23.37 -1.85 1.65
N GLY A 226 -23.30 -0.70 0.97
CA GLY A 226 -24.44 0.19 0.73
C GLY A 226 -24.14 1.65 1.02
N TYR A 227 -25.13 2.37 1.57
CA TYR A 227 -25.00 3.80 1.85
C TYR A 227 -25.24 4.09 3.33
N THR A 228 -24.50 5.06 3.87
CA THR A 228 -24.72 5.60 5.21
C THR A 228 -25.10 7.09 5.14
N LEU A 229 -25.88 7.56 6.11
CA LEU A 229 -26.22 9.00 6.26
C LEU A 229 -25.05 9.73 6.92
N GLU A 230 -23.96 9.88 6.17
CA GLU A 230 -22.72 10.46 6.61
C GLU A 230 -22.20 11.39 5.51
N ASP A 231 -22.05 12.67 5.81
CA ASP A 231 -21.46 13.63 4.86
C ASP A 231 -19.93 13.59 4.95
N VAL A 232 -19.30 12.87 4.03
CA VAL A 232 -17.84 12.77 3.91
C VAL A 232 -17.24 13.83 2.98
N THR A 233 -18.02 14.78 2.49
CA THR A 233 -17.53 15.86 1.62
C THR A 233 -16.87 16.99 2.41
N ARG A 234 -16.95 16.98 3.74
CA ARG A 234 -16.42 18.02 4.63
C ARG A 234 -15.39 17.45 5.59
N ASN A 235 -14.45 18.30 6.03
CA ASN A 235 -13.53 17.96 7.11
C ASN A 235 -14.30 17.92 8.45
N GLY A 236 -14.76 16.76 8.83
CA GLY A 236 -15.58 16.49 10.01
C GLY A 236 -16.80 15.65 9.62
N VAL A 237 -16.99 14.55 10.30
CA VAL A 237 -18.07 13.61 10.02
C VAL A 237 -19.35 14.10 10.68
N LEU A 238 -20.37 14.44 9.86
CA LEU A 238 -21.75 14.59 10.32
C LEU A 238 -22.47 13.27 10.10
N SER A 239 -22.75 12.53 11.18
CA SER A 239 -23.50 11.30 11.13
C SER A 239 -24.94 11.54 11.62
N ALA A 240 -25.92 11.08 10.86
CA ALA A 240 -27.32 11.03 11.30
C ALA A 240 -27.74 9.56 11.54
N TYR A 241 -28.30 9.29 12.69
CA TYR A 241 -28.84 7.97 13.03
C TYR A 241 -30.36 8.01 12.99
N SER A 242 -30.97 7.02 12.35
CA SER A 242 -32.42 6.76 12.47
C SER A 242 -32.64 5.87 13.71
N TYR A 243 -33.40 6.37 14.67
CA TYR A 243 -33.97 5.54 15.73
C TYR A 243 -35.37 5.07 15.27
N ASN A 244 -35.51 3.78 15.06
CA ASN A 244 -36.82 3.13 14.98
C ASN A 244 -37.27 2.72 16.36
#